data_0de29f2ca0df0dd5ddd68fb01aca2db5
#
_entry.id   0de29f2ca0df0dd5ddd68fb01aca2db5
#
_cell.length_a   1.000
_cell.length_b   1.000
_cell.length_c   1.000
_cell.angle_alpha   90.00
_cell.angle_beta   90.00
_cell.angle_gamma   90.00
#
_symmetry.space_group_name_H-M   'P 1'
#
loop_
_entity.id
_entity.type
_entity.pdbx_description
1 polymer ?
#
loop_
_entity_poly.entity_id
_entity_poly.type
_entity_poly.pdbx_seq_one_letter_code
_entity_poly.pdbx_strand_id
1 'polypeptide(L)'
;MNRIVELYKIFKECGAVTTDSRAIKGGELFFALKGENFDGNEYALKALEAGAAYAVVNKDSAVAAQAENEKRLFPVDDTLKTLQDLARWHRSMTFVDGKPLTVIALTGTNGKTTTKELIREVLSVKYKVTATVGNLNNNIGVPLTLL
;
A
#
# COMPACT_ATOMS: atom_id res chain seq x y z
N MET A 1 19.02 -8.20 -8.02
CA MET A 1 18.21 -6.99 -8.29
C MET A 1 17.44 -6.67 -7.01
N ASN A 2 17.33 -5.40 -6.61
CA ASN A 2 16.63 -5.08 -5.36
C ASN A 2 15.13 -5.39 -5.54
N ARG A 3 14.55 -6.30 -4.76
CA ARG A 3 13.16 -6.75 -4.88
C ARG A 3 12.13 -5.61 -4.77
N ILE A 4 12.48 -4.52 -4.06
CA ILE A 4 11.60 -3.36 -3.98
C ILE A 4 11.51 -2.60 -5.32
N VAL A 5 12.59 -2.57 -6.10
CA VAL A 5 12.60 -1.95 -7.43
C VAL A 5 11.75 -2.75 -8.41
N GLU A 6 11.79 -4.07 -8.33
CA GLU A 6 10.94 -4.97 -9.12
C GLU A 6 9.47 -4.78 -8.77
N LEU A 7 9.14 -4.81 -7.47
CA LEU A 7 7.78 -4.58 -6.99
C LEU A 7 7.27 -3.17 -7.35
N TYR A 8 8.15 -2.17 -7.35
CA TYR A 8 7.78 -0.82 -7.74
C TYR A 8 7.38 -0.71 -9.22
N LYS A 9 8.02 -1.47 -10.11
CA LYS A 9 7.58 -1.55 -11.52
C LYS A 9 6.18 -2.15 -11.63
N ILE A 10 5.94 -3.27 -10.94
CA ILE A 10 4.60 -3.89 -10.86
C ILE A 10 3.58 -2.90 -10.31
N PHE A 11 3.88 -2.21 -9.22
CA PHE A 11 3.00 -1.18 -8.66
C PHE A 11 2.64 -0.09 -9.66
N LYS A 12 3.60 0.34 -10.49
CA LYS A 12 3.35 1.38 -11.53
C LYS A 12 2.44 0.91 -12.66
N GLU A 13 2.33 -0.40 -12.87
CA GLU A 13 1.42 -1.02 -13.85
C GLU A 13 0.03 -1.26 -13.25
N CYS A 14 -0.06 -1.39 -11.92
CA CYS A 14 -1.32 -1.59 -11.20
C CYS A 14 -2.07 -0.26 -11.03
N GLY A 15 -3.40 -0.32 -11.00
CA GLY A 15 -4.24 0.88 -10.84
C GLY A 15 -4.30 1.42 -9.41
N ALA A 16 -4.11 0.54 -8.42
CA ALA A 16 -4.18 0.87 -6.99
C ALA A 16 -3.55 -0.24 -6.15
N VAL A 17 -3.37 0.04 -4.85
CA VAL A 17 -2.96 -0.96 -3.84
C VAL A 17 -4.13 -1.21 -2.89
N THR A 18 -4.37 -2.47 -2.55
CA THR A 18 -5.37 -2.86 -1.56
C THR A 18 -4.88 -3.97 -0.64
N THR A 19 -5.40 -3.99 0.58
CA THR A 19 -5.21 -5.08 1.56
C THR A 19 -6.51 -5.82 1.85
N ASP A 20 -7.63 -5.40 1.22
CA ASP A 20 -8.93 -6.05 1.34
C ASP A 20 -9.29 -6.74 0.02
N SER A 21 -9.31 -8.08 0.02
CA SER A 21 -9.65 -8.90 -1.14
C SER A 21 -11.08 -8.68 -1.66
N ARG A 22 -11.97 -8.13 -0.81
CA ARG A 22 -13.36 -7.82 -1.18
C ARG A 22 -13.50 -6.48 -1.90
N ALA A 23 -12.49 -5.62 -1.80
CA ALA A 23 -12.46 -4.29 -2.40
C ALA A 23 -11.86 -4.26 -3.81
N ILE A 24 -11.45 -5.42 -4.34
CA ILE A 24 -10.84 -5.54 -5.66
C ILE A 24 -11.88 -5.24 -6.74
N LYS A 25 -11.49 -4.36 -7.67
CA LYS A 25 -12.33 -3.93 -8.82
C LYS A 25 -11.70 -4.31 -10.16
N GLY A 26 -10.42 -4.67 -10.16
CA GLY A 26 -9.63 -5.11 -11.30
C GLY A 26 -8.34 -4.30 -11.48
N GLY A 27 -7.21 -5.00 -11.56
CA GLY A 27 -5.89 -4.40 -11.80
C GLY A 27 -5.12 -3.95 -10.57
N GLU A 28 -5.65 -4.15 -9.35
CA GLU A 28 -4.97 -3.75 -8.11
C GLU A 28 -3.78 -4.67 -7.78
N LEU A 29 -2.81 -4.11 -7.05
CA LEU A 29 -1.78 -4.85 -6.32
C LEU A 29 -2.32 -5.18 -4.92
N PHE A 30 -2.64 -6.45 -4.69
CA PHE A 30 -3.12 -6.93 -3.38
C PHE A 30 -1.97 -7.25 -2.45
N PHE A 31 -2.01 -6.75 -1.21
CA PHE A 31 -1.08 -7.12 -0.15
C PHE A 31 -1.74 -8.04 0.87
N ALA A 32 -1.29 -9.27 0.94
CA ALA A 32 -1.76 -10.30 1.88
C ALA A 32 -1.16 -10.08 3.27
N LEU A 33 -1.70 -9.12 4.03
CA LEU A 33 -1.21 -8.83 5.38
C LEU A 33 -1.62 -9.93 6.36
N LYS A 34 -0.73 -10.22 7.31
CA LYS A 34 -0.97 -11.15 8.41
C LYS A 34 -1.11 -10.37 9.72
N GLY A 35 -2.18 -10.63 10.45
CA GLY A 35 -2.43 -10.14 11.79
C GLY A 35 -2.46 -11.28 12.81
N GLU A 36 -2.77 -10.97 14.07
CA GLU A 36 -2.83 -11.98 15.15
C GLU A 36 -3.92 -13.02 14.92
N ASN A 37 -5.08 -12.63 14.41
CA ASN A 37 -6.26 -13.47 14.21
C ASN A 37 -6.69 -13.61 12.75
N PHE A 38 -5.85 -13.20 11.81
CA PHE A 38 -6.18 -13.16 10.40
C PHE A 38 -4.93 -13.36 9.56
N ASP A 39 -5.01 -14.24 8.56
CA ASP A 39 -3.95 -14.45 7.57
C ASP A 39 -4.46 -14.09 6.17
N GLY A 40 -4.03 -12.93 5.66
CA GLY A 40 -4.37 -12.47 4.31
C GLY A 40 -3.84 -13.37 3.20
N ASN A 41 -2.82 -14.19 3.47
CA ASN A 41 -2.25 -15.11 2.48
C ASN A 41 -3.28 -16.14 1.98
N GLU A 42 -4.23 -16.55 2.82
CA GLU A 42 -5.32 -17.46 2.46
C GLU A 42 -6.25 -16.88 1.38
N TYR A 43 -6.26 -15.57 1.21
CA TYR A 43 -7.11 -14.86 0.26
C TYR A 43 -6.37 -14.42 -1.01
N ALA A 44 -5.07 -14.71 -1.14
CA ALA A 44 -4.27 -14.26 -2.27
C ALA A 44 -4.79 -14.79 -3.62
N LEU A 45 -5.11 -16.08 -3.73
CA LEU A 45 -5.67 -16.65 -4.95
C LEU A 45 -7.05 -16.10 -5.27
N LYS A 46 -7.92 -15.96 -4.26
CA LYS A 46 -9.22 -15.31 -4.40
C LYS A 46 -9.10 -13.86 -4.91
N ALA A 47 -8.09 -13.13 -4.42
CA ALA A 47 -7.80 -11.78 -4.87
C ALA A 47 -7.44 -11.76 -6.36
N LEU A 48 -6.60 -12.69 -6.81
CA LEU A 48 -6.24 -12.85 -8.22
C LEU A 48 -7.43 -13.27 -9.10
N GLU A 49 -8.30 -14.14 -8.60
CA GLU A 49 -9.56 -14.52 -9.27
C GLU A 49 -10.54 -13.36 -9.36
N ALA A 50 -10.60 -12.50 -8.32
CA ALA A 50 -11.43 -11.30 -8.31
C ALA A 50 -10.91 -10.18 -9.23
N GLY A 51 -9.71 -10.35 -9.84
CA GLY A 51 -9.16 -9.43 -10.83
C GLY A 51 -7.96 -8.62 -10.34
N ALA A 52 -7.38 -8.90 -9.18
CA ALA A 52 -6.10 -8.30 -8.80
C ALA A 52 -5.03 -8.64 -9.84
N ALA A 53 -4.23 -7.66 -10.23
CA ALA A 53 -3.14 -7.87 -11.19
C ALA A 53 -2.04 -8.73 -10.57
N TYR A 54 -1.68 -8.46 -9.33
CA TYR A 54 -0.66 -9.20 -8.56
C TYR A 54 -1.08 -9.32 -7.09
N ALA A 55 -0.53 -10.33 -6.40
CA ALA A 55 -0.67 -10.51 -4.96
C ALA A 55 0.69 -10.67 -4.29
N VAL A 56 1.01 -9.77 -3.35
CA VAL A 56 2.20 -9.86 -2.50
C VAL A 56 1.89 -10.74 -1.30
N VAL A 57 2.65 -11.81 -1.12
CA VAL A 57 2.42 -12.85 -0.11
C VAL A 57 3.67 -13.10 0.73
N ASN A 58 3.51 -13.62 1.94
CA ASN A 58 4.64 -14.06 2.74
C ASN A 58 5.26 -15.32 2.13
N LYS A 59 6.59 -15.38 2.02
CA LYS A 59 7.32 -16.51 1.42
C LYS A 59 7.15 -17.83 2.17
N ASP A 60 6.85 -17.77 3.46
CA ASP A 60 6.61 -18.91 4.34
C ASP A 60 5.14 -19.37 4.36
N SER A 61 4.27 -18.71 3.60
CA SER A 61 2.88 -19.09 3.46
C SER A 61 2.70 -20.27 2.50
N ALA A 62 1.66 -21.07 2.72
CA ALA A 62 1.33 -22.19 1.83
C ALA A 62 1.07 -21.75 0.38
N VAL A 63 0.51 -20.56 0.18
CA VAL A 63 0.23 -20.03 -1.17
C VAL A 63 1.51 -19.65 -1.91
N ALA A 64 2.58 -19.29 -1.22
CA ALA A 64 3.85 -18.93 -1.85
C ALA A 64 4.48 -20.08 -2.64
N ALA A 65 4.24 -21.33 -2.24
CA ALA A 65 4.67 -22.52 -2.98
C ALA A 65 4.06 -22.60 -4.39
N GLN A 66 2.96 -21.89 -4.65
CA GLN A 66 2.30 -21.86 -5.96
C GLN A 66 2.88 -20.78 -6.90
N ALA A 67 3.82 -19.95 -6.43
CA ALA A 67 4.39 -18.85 -7.23
C ALA A 67 5.18 -19.31 -8.47
N GLU A 68 5.62 -20.56 -8.53
CA GLU A 68 6.21 -21.13 -9.74
C GLU A 68 5.18 -21.27 -10.87
N ASN A 69 3.93 -21.62 -10.53
CA ASN A 69 2.83 -21.83 -11.46
C ASN A 69 1.97 -20.57 -11.63
N GLU A 70 1.79 -19.79 -10.58
CA GLU A 70 1.02 -18.52 -10.62
C GLU A 70 1.99 -17.32 -10.57
N LYS A 71 2.38 -16.82 -11.73
CA LYS A 71 3.36 -15.74 -11.89
C LYS A 71 2.93 -14.39 -11.34
N ARG A 72 1.66 -14.23 -10.98
CA ARG A 72 1.12 -13.02 -10.34
C ARG A 72 1.29 -13.03 -8.82
N LEU A 73 1.78 -14.13 -8.23
CA LEU A 73 2.21 -14.17 -6.83
C LEU A 73 3.61 -13.58 -6.68
N PHE A 74 3.77 -12.66 -5.74
CA PHE A 74 5.05 -12.03 -5.42
C PHE A 74 5.45 -12.33 -3.97
N PRO A 75 6.21 -13.42 -3.71
CA PRO A 75 6.61 -13.81 -2.36
C PRO A 75 7.65 -12.84 -1.78
N VAL A 76 7.46 -12.44 -0.51
CA VAL A 76 8.36 -11.57 0.26
C VAL A 76 8.56 -12.09 1.68
N ASP A 77 9.59 -11.61 2.38
CA ASP A 77 9.85 -12.01 3.76
C ASP A 77 8.76 -11.54 4.74
N ASP A 78 8.27 -10.32 4.55
CA ASP A 78 7.25 -9.68 5.39
C ASP A 78 6.44 -8.73 4.52
N THR A 79 5.14 -9.02 4.38
CA THR A 79 4.22 -8.26 3.52
C THR A 79 3.96 -6.86 4.07
N LEU A 80 3.86 -6.68 5.40
CA LEU A 80 3.66 -5.37 6.01
C LEU A 80 4.89 -4.48 5.83
N LYS A 81 6.07 -5.02 6.13
CA LYS A 81 7.32 -4.29 5.91
C LYS A 81 7.50 -3.92 4.44
N THR A 82 7.17 -4.83 3.53
CA THR A 82 7.25 -4.59 2.08
C THR A 82 6.29 -3.48 1.63
N LEU A 83 5.07 -3.43 2.16
CA LEU A 83 4.12 -2.34 1.92
C LEU A 83 4.70 -0.98 2.36
N GLN A 84 5.29 -0.93 3.56
CA GLN A 84 5.92 0.27 4.10
C GLN A 84 7.14 0.71 3.28
N ASP A 85 7.97 -0.23 2.86
CA ASP A 85 9.17 0.03 2.04
C ASP A 85 8.78 0.49 0.63
N LEU A 86 7.71 -0.08 0.04
CA LEU A 86 7.16 0.38 -1.24
C LEU A 86 6.65 1.82 -1.16
N ALA A 87 5.89 2.15 -0.11
CA ALA A 87 5.38 3.50 0.11
C ALA A 87 6.52 4.52 0.33
N ARG A 88 7.55 4.14 1.10
CA ARG A 88 8.75 4.96 1.30
C ARG A 88 9.48 5.20 -0.02
N TRP A 89 9.65 4.14 -0.82
CA TRP A 89 10.28 4.23 -2.13
C TRP A 89 9.47 5.11 -3.07
N HIS A 90 8.15 4.89 -3.18
CA HIS A 90 7.26 5.70 -4.00
C HIS A 90 7.35 7.19 -3.63
N ARG A 91 7.28 7.51 -2.33
CA ARG A 91 7.43 8.88 -1.85
C ARG A 91 8.78 9.50 -2.28
N SER A 92 9.87 8.75 -2.19
CA SER A 92 11.20 9.24 -2.57
C SER A 92 11.35 9.47 -4.07
N MET A 93 10.56 8.77 -4.88
CA MET A 93 10.54 8.87 -6.35
C MET A 93 9.48 9.83 -6.88
N THR A 94 8.66 10.41 -5.99
CA THR A 94 7.57 11.33 -6.38
C THR A 94 8.06 12.78 -6.32
N PHE A 95 7.98 13.46 -7.46
CA PHE A 95 8.32 14.87 -7.62
C PHE A 95 7.11 15.63 -8.17
N VAL A 96 6.92 16.85 -7.68
CA VAL A 96 5.90 17.78 -8.15
C VAL A 96 6.63 19.07 -8.57
N ASP A 97 6.48 19.47 -9.82
CA ASP A 97 7.17 20.63 -10.41
C ASP A 97 8.70 20.60 -10.18
N GLY A 98 9.30 19.41 -10.31
CA GLY A 98 10.75 19.20 -10.12
C GLY A 98 11.23 19.22 -8.67
N LYS A 99 10.32 19.32 -7.68
CA LYS A 99 10.63 19.29 -6.25
C LYS A 99 10.13 18.01 -5.61
N PRO A 100 10.82 17.47 -4.59
CA PRO A 100 10.34 16.33 -3.83
C PRO A 100 8.95 16.58 -3.25
N LEU A 101 8.13 15.52 -3.18
CA LEU A 101 6.80 15.58 -2.56
C LEU A 101 6.90 16.12 -1.13
N THR A 102 6.17 17.21 -0.86
CA THR A 102 6.07 17.78 0.50
C THR A 102 5.14 16.91 1.35
N VAL A 103 5.61 16.46 2.48
CA VAL A 103 4.84 15.65 3.45
C VAL A 103 4.76 16.38 4.78
N ILE A 104 3.54 16.57 5.27
CA ILE A 104 3.26 17.11 6.61
C ILE A 104 2.81 15.95 7.48
N ALA A 105 3.53 15.69 8.56
CA ALA A 105 3.19 14.65 9.54
C ALA A 105 2.79 15.28 10.87
N LEU A 106 1.76 14.71 11.49
CA LEU A 106 1.23 15.15 12.77
C LEU A 106 1.35 14.03 13.81
N THR A 107 1.78 14.39 14.99
CA THR A 107 1.76 13.51 16.17
C THR A 107 1.08 14.22 17.35
N GLY A 108 0.69 13.47 18.36
CA GLY A 108 0.05 14.02 19.57
C GLY A 108 -0.99 13.05 20.14
N THR A 109 -1.39 13.30 21.39
CA THR A 109 -2.38 12.46 22.08
C THR A 109 -3.79 12.72 21.58
N ASN A 110 -4.18 13.99 21.43
CA ASN A 110 -5.50 14.43 21.01
C ASN A 110 -5.45 15.41 19.83
N GLY A 111 -6.56 15.56 19.12
CA GLY A 111 -6.75 16.59 18.09
C GLY A 111 -6.08 16.33 16.74
N LYS A 112 -5.29 15.24 16.56
CA LYS A 112 -4.58 14.94 15.31
C LYS A 112 -5.49 14.94 14.08
N THR A 113 -6.62 14.23 14.15
CA THR A 113 -7.57 14.13 13.03
C THR A 113 -8.17 15.49 12.68
N THR A 114 -8.64 16.26 13.69
CA THR A 114 -9.19 17.59 13.49
C THR A 114 -8.15 18.53 12.87
N THR A 115 -6.93 18.55 13.42
CA THR A 115 -5.84 19.38 12.90
C THR A 115 -5.47 19.00 11.47
N LYS A 116 -5.40 17.71 11.16
CA LYS A 116 -5.17 17.20 9.80
C LYS A 116 -6.23 17.70 8.82
N GLU A 117 -7.53 17.61 9.19
CA GLU A 117 -8.61 18.06 8.31
C GLU A 117 -8.55 19.58 8.10
N LEU A 118 -8.28 20.37 9.14
CA LEU A 118 -8.12 21.82 9.00
C LEU A 118 -6.95 22.18 8.07
N ILE A 119 -5.80 21.53 8.24
CA ILE A 119 -4.64 21.74 7.36
C ILE A 119 -5.00 21.36 5.92
N ARG A 120 -5.69 20.22 5.72
CA ARG A 120 -6.13 19.78 4.39
C ARG A 120 -7.02 20.85 3.74
N GLU A 121 -8.04 21.34 4.43
CA GLU A 121 -8.95 22.35 3.90
C GLU A 121 -8.21 23.63 3.51
N VAL A 122 -7.35 24.15 4.39
CA VAL A 122 -6.58 25.38 4.11
C VAL A 122 -5.63 25.18 2.92
N LEU A 123 -4.89 24.09 2.87
CA LEU A 123 -3.94 23.85 1.79
C LEU A 123 -4.61 23.52 0.45
N SER A 124 -5.80 22.91 0.48
CA SER A 124 -6.55 22.56 -0.74
C SER A 124 -7.03 23.78 -1.52
N VAL A 125 -7.04 24.97 -0.92
CA VAL A 125 -7.32 26.23 -1.63
C VAL A 125 -6.29 26.51 -2.73
N LYS A 126 -5.05 26.05 -2.56
CA LYS A 126 -3.93 26.37 -3.46
C LYS A 126 -3.23 25.13 -4.03
N TYR A 127 -3.26 24.01 -3.33
CA TYR A 127 -2.49 22.81 -3.66
C TYR A 127 -3.39 21.59 -3.87
N LYS A 128 -2.92 20.62 -4.65
CA LYS A 128 -3.51 19.29 -4.67
C LYS A 128 -3.05 18.55 -3.42
N VAL A 129 -3.97 18.27 -2.51
CA VAL A 129 -3.66 17.67 -1.20
C VAL A 129 -4.25 16.27 -1.12
N THR A 130 -3.42 15.31 -0.72
CA THR A 130 -3.86 13.97 -0.29
C THR A 130 -3.63 13.86 1.22
N ALA A 131 -4.60 13.36 1.96
CA ALA A 131 -4.49 13.14 3.40
C ALA A 131 -5.05 11.77 3.77
N THR A 132 -4.58 11.21 4.90
CA THR A 132 -5.14 9.96 5.43
C THR A 132 -6.64 10.09 5.66
N VAL A 133 -7.42 9.13 5.18
CA VAL A 133 -8.89 9.10 5.35
C VAL A 133 -9.23 8.68 6.77
N GLY A 134 -10.12 9.41 7.44
CA GLY A 134 -10.57 9.11 8.80
C GLY A 134 -9.39 8.98 9.77
N ASN A 135 -9.31 7.83 10.42
CA ASN A 135 -8.28 7.48 11.40
C ASN A 135 -7.23 6.48 10.86
N LEU A 136 -7.01 6.41 9.55
CA LEU A 136 -5.97 5.58 8.92
C LEU A 136 -4.55 6.12 9.21
N ASN A 137 -4.24 6.22 10.51
CA ASN A 137 -3.01 6.81 11.05
C ASN A 137 -2.05 5.76 11.62
N ASN A 138 -2.24 4.49 11.26
CA ASN A 138 -1.44 3.36 11.71
C ASN A 138 -0.39 2.94 10.66
N ASN A 139 0.34 1.89 10.98
CA ASN A 139 1.41 1.31 10.17
C ASN A 139 0.97 0.67 8.84
N ILE A 140 -0.34 0.61 8.57
CA ILE A 140 -0.95 0.15 7.31
C ILE A 140 -1.57 1.33 6.56
N GLY A 141 -2.37 2.14 7.24
CA GLY A 141 -3.12 3.23 6.61
C GLY A 141 -2.24 4.36 6.07
N VAL A 142 -1.14 4.69 6.75
CA VAL A 142 -0.19 5.69 6.25
C VAL A 142 0.50 5.24 4.95
N PRO A 143 1.07 4.02 4.83
CA PRO A 143 1.57 3.49 3.56
C PRO A 143 0.52 3.49 2.44
N LEU A 144 -0.70 3.03 2.70
CA LEU A 144 -1.78 3.00 1.71
C LEU A 144 -2.21 4.40 1.23
N THR A 145 -2.06 5.42 2.07
CA THR A 145 -2.33 6.81 1.66
C THR A 145 -1.28 7.36 0.72
N LEU A 146 -0.06 6.85 0.77
CA LEU A 146 1.06 7.27 -0.07
C LEU A 146 1.08 6.55 -1.43
N LEU A 147 0.47 5.38 -1.54
CA LEU A 147 0.38 4.53 -2.73
C LEU A 147 -0.93 4.73 -3.47
#